data_114f3a7c97e41ce90356ebbabf5565f9
#
_entry.id   114f3a7c97e41ce90356ebbabf5565f9
#
_cell.length_a   1.000
_cell.length_b   1.000
_cell.length_c   1.000
_cell.angle_alpha   90.00
_cell.angle_beta   90.00
_cell.angle_gamma   90.00
#
_symmetry.space_group_name_H-M   'P 1'
#
loop_
_entity.id
_entity.type
_entity.pdbx_description
1 polymer ?
#
loop_
_entity_poly.entity_id
_entity_poly.type
_entity_poly.pdbx_seq_one_letter_code
_entity_poly.pdbx_strand_id
1 'polypeptide(L)'
;NWPEEVLDVPSVQSGENTNVEQIIALQPQVLLMSAMAQTDEQIEALENAGIQVVVSYAQDIEGVYEAISMIGTAMGKNDEADVLITEMKDTFAQIQEDSAGDGSETIYFEVSPLEYGLWAAGSDTFMDEVAQMLGLTNVFADMEGWGEVSEEQVIQRAPDYIVTIAMYY
;
A
#
# COMPACT_ATOMS: atom_id res chain seq x y z
N ASN A 1 5.43 18.12 -1.36
CA ASN A 1 6.49 17.11 -1.26
C ASN A 1 7.24 17.25 0.07
N TRP A 2 7.68 16.13 0.59
CA TRP A 2 8.43 16.06 1.85
C TRP A 2 9.50 14.96 1.70
N PRO A 3 10.73 15.10 2.22
CA PRO A 3 11.25 16.30 2.92
C PRO A 3 11.49 17.50 1.99
N GLU A 4 11.76 18.69 2.54
CA GLU A 4 11.90 19.93 1.76
C GLU A 4 13.03 19.87 0.71
N GLU A 5 14.06 19.08 0.97
CA GLU A 5 15.21 18.88 0.08
C GLU A 5 14.82 18.31 -1.29
N VAL A 6 13.66 17.65 -1.42
CA VAL A 6 13.18 17.11 -2.71
C VAL A 6 12.43 18.13 -3.55
N LEU A 7 12.18 19.35 -3.07
CA LEU A 7 11.43 20.37 -3.83
C LEU A 7 12.15 20.80 -5.11
N ASP A 8 13.48 20.78 -5.11
CA ASP A 8 14.31 21.14 -6.25
C ASP A 8 14.62 19.95 -7.18
N VAL A 9 14.17 18.74 -6.84
CA VAL A 9 14.35 17.55 -7.67
C VAL A 9 13.29 17.53 -8.78
N PRO A 10 13.70 17.29 -10.06
CA PRO A 10 12.74 17.16 -11.15
C PRO A 10 11.68 16.12 -10.87
N SER A 11 10.41 16.48 -11.07
CA SER A 11 9.30 15.53 -10.97
C SER A 11 8.93 14.99 -12.34
N VAL A 12 8.57 13.71 -12.39
CA VAL A 12 8.06 13.04 -13.59
C VAL A 12 6.63 12.56 -13.35
N GLN A 13 5.84 12.51 -14.43
CA GLN A 13 4.50 11.94 -14.36
C GLN A 13 4.60 10.42 -14.24
N SER A 14 3.80 9.83 -13.34
CA SER A 14 3.75 8.38 -13.07
C SER A 14 2.33 7.84 -13.26
N GLY A 15 2.16 6.52 -13.14
CA GLY A 15 0.90 5.83 -13.37
C GLY A 15 0.70 5.48 -14.84
N GLU A 16 -0.53 5.40 -15.30
CA GLU A 16 -0.87 5.05 -16.71
C GLU A 16 -0.20 5.95 -17.74
N ASN A 17 0.01 7.21 -17.37
CA ASN A 17 0.65 8.21 -18.22
C ASN A 17 2.12 8.45 -17.84
N THR A 18 2.81 7.41 -17.37
CA THR A 18 4.24 7.50 -17.02
C THR A 18 5.04 8.04 -18.22
N ASN A 19 5.76 9.14 -18.00
CA ASN A 19 6.57 9.75 -19.03
C ASN A 19 7.93 9.04 -19.15
N VAL A 20 7.96 7.94 -19.86
CA VAL A 20 9.15 7.09 -20.07
C VAL A 20 10.30 7.87 -20.69
N GLU A 21 10.03 8.74 -21.67
CA GLU A 21 11.06 9.53 -22.35
C GLU A 21 11.73 10.52 -21.38
N GLN A 22 10.95 11.14 -20.49
CA GLN A 22 11.49 12.04 -19.48
C GLN A 22 12.35 11.30 -18.46
N ILE A 23 11.93 10.10 -18.05
CA ILE A 23 12.73 9.26 -17.13
C ILE A 23 14.06 8.88 -17.80
N ILE A 24 14.03 8.42 -19.05
CA ILE A 24 15.24 8.08 -19.81
C ILE A 24 16.18 9.29 -19.95
N ALA A 25 15.62 10.48 -20.19
CA ALA A 25 16.42 11.70 -20.31
C ALA A 25 17.13 12.10 -19.00
N LEU A 26 16.59 11.71 -17.84
CA LEU A 26 17.22 11.94 -16.53
C LEU A 26 18.34 10.94 -16.22
N GLN A 27 18.43 9.85 -16.97
CA GLN A 27 19.47 8.81 -16.87
C GLN A 27 19.65 8.26 -15.44
N PRO A 28 18.58 7.86 -14.73
CA PRO A 28 18.75 7.22 -13.43
C PRO A 28 19.41 5.85 -13.60
N GLN A 29 20.20 5.41 -12.62
CA GLN A 29 20.73 4.05 -12.57
C GLN A 29 19.67 3.04 -12.15
N VAL A 30 18.80 3.46 -11.21
CA VAL A 30 17.72 2.64 -10.65
C VAL A 30 16.44 3.44 -10.64
N LEU A 31 15.36 2.78 -11.03
CA LEU A 31 13.99 3.29 -10.88
C LEU A 31 13.23 2.37 -9.93
N LEU A 32 12.75 2.93 -8.82
CA LEU A 32 11.86 2.23 -7.89
C LEU A 32 10.42 2.54 -8.29
N MET A 33 9.63 1.50 -8.50
CA MET A 33 8.23 1.61 -8.92
C MET A 33 7.33 0.84 -7.97
N SER A 34 6.13 1.37 -7.73
CA SER A 34 5.03 0.60 -7.17
C SER A 34 4.23 -0.02 -8.32
N ALA A 35 3.86 -1.29 -8.21
CA ALA A 35 3.03 -1.98 -9.19
C ALA A 35 1.58 -1.47 -9.11
N MET A 36 1.24 -0.45 -9.86
CA MET A 36 -0.12 0.11 -9.92
C MET A 36 -0.69 0.07 -11.35
N ALA A 37 -0.21 0.94 -12.22
CA ALA A 37 -0.80 1.13 -13.54
C ALA A 37 0.24 1.13 -14.69
N GLN A 38 1.46 0.71 -14.40
CA GLN A 38 2.52 0.63 -15.42
C GLN A 38 2.30 -0.61 -16.30
N THR A 39 2.61 -0.47 -17.59
CA THR A 39 2.57 -1.58 -18.52
C THR A 39 3.92 -2.27 -18.65
N ASP A 40 3.91 -3.55 -19.04
CA ASP A 40 5.13 -4.30 -19.31
C ASP A 40 5.99 -3.61 -20.38
N GLU A 41 5.37 -3.00 -21.40
CA GLU A 41 6.09 -2.25 -22.44
C GLU A 41 6.82 -1.02 -21.89
N GLN A 42 6.25 -0.34 -20.91
CA GLN A 42 6.92 0.80 -20.25
C GLN A 42 8.14 0.33 -19.46
N ILE A 43 8.02 -0.77 -18.73
CA ILE A 43 9.13 -1.37 -17.98
C ILE A 43 10.23 -1.82 -18.94
N GLU A 44 9.87 -2.56 -20.00
CA GLU A 44 10.82 -3.02 -21.01
C GLU A 44 11.57 -1.86 -21.70
N ALA A 45 10.87 -0.76 -21.99
CA ALA A 45 11.48 0.42 -22.60
C ALA A 45 12.53 1.08 -21.68
N LEU A 46 12.27 1.12 -20.37
CA LEU A 46 13.20 1.64 -19.36
C LEU A 46 14.42 0.73 -19.19
N GLU A 47 14.21 -0.59 -19.13
CA GLU A 47 15.30 -1.59 -19.05
C GLU A 47 16.18 -1.59 -20.31
N ASN A 48 15.58 -1.48 -21.50
CA ASN A 48 16.30 -1.35 -22.76
C ASN A 48 17.14 -0.07 -22.87
N ALA A 49 16.75 0.97 -22.12
CA ALA A 49 17.56 2.20 -21.96
C ALA A 49 18.68 2.07 -20.93
N GLY A 50 18.85 0.90 -20.30
CA GLY A 50 19.90 0.60 -19.33
C GLY A 50 19.56 1.02 -17.90
N ILE A 51 18.29 1.29 -17.60
CA ILE A 51 17.80 1.63 -16.27
C ILE A 51 17.41 0.33 -15.56
N GLN A 52 17.93 0.11 -14.34
CA GLN A 52 17.49 -1.02 -13.53
C GLN A 52 16.13 -0.69 -12.92
N VAL A 53 15.08 -1.41 -13.30
CA VAL A 53 13.74 -1.23 -12.75
C VAL A 53 13.53 -2.21 -11.60
N VAL A 54 13.11 -1.69 -10.45
CA VAL A 54 12.77 -2.45 -9.25
C VAL A 54 11.30 -2.18 -8.93
N VAL A 55 10.46 -3.20 -9.10
CA VAL A 55 9.02 -3.09 -8.88
C VAL A 55 8.66 -3.66 -7.52
N SER A 56 8.01 -2.87 -6.68
CA SER A 56 7.43 -3.30 -5.41
C SER A 56 5.95 -3.63 -5.59
N TYR A 57 5.54 -4.78 -5.07
CA TYR A 57 4.16 -5.23 -5.06
C TYR A 57 3.77 -5.67 -3.64
N ALA A 58 3.69 -4.69 -2.73
CA ALA A 58 3.28 -4.96 -1.35
C ALA A 58 1.75 -4.93 -1.24
N GLN A 59 1.13 -6.07 -0.94
CA GLN A 59 -0.31 -6.23 -0.74
C GLN A 59 -0.68 -6.44 0.73
N ASP A 60 0.28 -6.87 1.53
CA ASP A 60 0.18 -7.22 2.93
C ASP A 60 1.35 -6.63 3.73
N ILE A 61 1.35 -6.82 5.04
CA ILE A 61 2.39 -6.29 5.92
C ILE A 61 3.76 -6.93 5.64
N GLU A 62 3.80 -8.23 5.34
CA GLU A 62 5.07 -8.89 5.01
C GLU A 62 5.65 -8.38 3.69
N GLY A 63 4.80 -8.16 2.67
CA GLY A 63 5.20 -7.54 1.41
C GLY A 63 5.78 -6.13 1.59
N VAL A 64 5.31 -5.36 2.59
CA VAL A 64 5.92 -4.08 2.95
C VAL A 64 7.34 -4.28 3.49
N TYR A 65 7.60 -5.28 4.34
CA TYR A 65 8.94 -5.58 4.84
C TYR A 65 9.88 -6.01 3.70
N GLU A 66 9.39 -6.83 2.78
CA GLU A 66 10.14 -7.21 1.58
C GLU A 66 10.48 -5.99 0.71
N ALA A 67 9.53 -5.08 0.51
CA ALA A 67 9.74 -3.84 -0.25
C ALA A 67 10.81 -2.95 0.42
N ILE A 68 10.77 -2.78 1.74
CA ILE A 68 11.77 -2.02 2.50
C ILE A 68 13.15 -2.66 2.34
N SER A 69 13.26 -3.98 2.47
CA SER A 69 14.52 -4.72 2.29
C SER A 69 15.07 -4.57 0.87
N MET A 70 14.20 -4.66 -0.14
CA MET A 70 14.57 -4.49 -1.56
C MET A 70 15.09 -3.08 -1.84
N ILE A 71 14.42 -2.04 -1.31
CA ILE A 71 14.86 -0.64 -1.42
C ILE A 71 16.19 -0.46 -0.68
N GLY A 72 16.33 -1.00 0.52
CA GLY A 72 17.57 -0.99 1.28
C GLY A 72 18.74 -1.57 0.49
N THR A 73 18.52 -2.71 -0.16
CA THR A 73 19.52 -3.34 -1.02
C THR A 73 19.89 -2.48 -2.23
N ALA A 74 18.89 -1.94 -2.93
CA ALA A 74 19.12 -1.08 -4.10
C ALA A 74 19.89 0.20 -3.74
N MET A 75 19.70 0.71 -2.53
CA MET A 75 20.35 1.93 -2.02
C MET A 75 21.65 1.67 -1.25
N GLY A 76 22.04 0.41 -1.02
CA GLY A 76 23.16 0.04 -0.17
C GLY A 76 22.95 0.39 1.31
N LYS A 77 21.70 0.29 1.79
CA LYS A 77 21.21 0.68 3.10
C LYS A 77 20.55 -0.51 3.84
N ASN A 78 21.16 -1.69 3.75
CA ASN A 78 20.58 -2.91 4.32
C ASN A 78 20.42 -2.80 5.86
N ASP A 79 21.43 -2.28 6.55
CA ASP A 79 21.39 -2.16 8.02
C ASP A 79 20.26 -1.22 8.47
N GLU A 80 20.07 -0.09 7.77
CA GLU A 80 19.00 0.85 8.06
C GLU A 80 17.59 0.25 7.74
N ALA A 81 17.50 -0.55 6.68
CA ALA A 81 16.26 -1.27 6.34
C ALA A 81 15.94 -2.32 7.41
N ASP A 82 16.90 -3.10 7.88
CA ASP A 82 16.71 -4.10 8.92
C ASP A 82 16.26 -3.48 10.25
N VAL A 83 16.83 -2.33 10.62
CA VAL A 83 16.41 -1.57 11.81
C VAL A 83 14.96 -1.12 11.66
N LEU A 84 14.59 -0.52 10.52
CA LEU A 84 13.22 -0.06 10.27
C LEU A 84 12.21 -1.21 10.33
N ILE A 85 12.50 -2.34 9.68
CA ILE A 85 11.64 -3.53 9.71
C ILE A 85 11.47 -4.05 11.13
N THR A 86 12.55 -4.07 11.91
CA THR A 86 12.52 -4.52 13.32
C THR A 86 11.62 -3.60 14.15
N GLU A 87 11.80 -2.29 14.04
CA GLU A 87 10.98 -1.30 14.74
C GLU A 87 9.50 -1.40 14.38
N MET A 88 9.18 -1.64 13.10
CA MET A 88 7.80 -1.87 12.65
C MET A 88 7.21 -3.13 13.26
N LYS A 89 7.95 -4.26 13.22
CA LYS A 89 7.52 -5.53 13.81
C LYS A 89 7.27 -5.41 15.32
N ASP A 90 8.15 -4.75 16.03
CA ASP A 90 8.01 -4.52 17.47
C ASP A 90 6.79 -3.64 17.78
N THR A 91 6.55 -2.61 16.96
CA THR A 91 5.39 -1.73 17.10
C THR A 91 4.10 -2.49 16.86
N PHE A 92 4.01 -3.30 15.81
CA PHE A 92 2.81 -4.12 15.55
C PHE A 92 2.58 -5.17 16.62
N ALA A 93 3.64 -5.81 17.13
CA ALA A 93 3.53 -6.76 18.24
C ALA A 93 2.98 -6.08 19.52
N GLN A 94 3.44 -4.87 19.81
CA GLN A 94 2.94 -4.09 20.94
C GLN A 94 1.46 -3.71 20.78
N ILE A 95 1.07 -3.26 19.57
CA ILE A 95 -0.33 -2.92 19.27
C ILE A 95 -1.21 -4.16 19.43
N GLN A 96 -0.77 -5.30 18.97
CA GLN A 96 -1.50 -6.57 19.09
C GLN A 96 -1.66 -7.00 20.56
N GLU A 97 -0.62 -6.79 21.39
CA GLU A 97 -0.69 -7.08 22.83
C GLU A 97 -1.66 -6.12 23.55
N ASP A 98 -1.64 -4.83 23.18
CA ASP A 98 -2.44 -3.79 23.84
C ASP A 98 -3.92 -3.83 23.40
N SER A 99 -4.22 -4.27 22.18
CA SER A 99 -5.58 -4.21 21.62
C SER A 99 -6.53 -5.24 22.23
N ALA A 100 -6.05 -6.42 22.62
CA ALA A 100 -6.79 -7.46 23.35
C ALA A 100 -8.25 -7.72 22.89
N GLY A 101 -8.57 -7.43 21.62
CA GLY A 101 -9.89 -7.71 21.04
C GLY A 101 -10.14 -9.22 20.96
N ASP A 102 -11.38 -9.65 21.13
CA ASP A 102 -11.78 -11.07 21.10
C ASP A 102 -12.48 -11.49 19.80
N GLY A 103 -12.49 -10.61 18.79
CA GLY A 103 -13.14 -10.82 17.50
C GLY A 103 -14.65 -10.58 17.52
N SER A 104 -15.22 -10.14 18.62
CA SER A 104 -16.68 -9.88 18.74
C SER A 104 -17.10 -8.55 18.10
N GLU A 105 -16.21 -7.57 18.08
CA GLU A 105 -16.45 -6.27 17.45
C GLU A 105 -16.07 -6.33 15.97
N THR A 106 -16.83 -5.60 15.16
CA THR A 106 -16.77 -5.66 13.71
C THR A 106 -16.36 -4.32 13.10
N ILE A 107 -15.63 -4.38 11.96
CA ILE A 107 -15.11 -3.21 11.29
C ILE A 107 -15.40 -3.25 9.77
N TYR A 108 -15.69 -2.10 9.20
CA TYR A 108 -15.75 -1.84 7.76
C TYR A 108 -14.71 -0.80 7.38
N PHE A 109 -13.88 -1.12 6.39
CA PHE A 109 -12.96 -0.17 5.77
C PHE A 109 -13.57 0.40 4.50
N GLU A 110 -13.99 1.67 4.57
CA GLU A 110 -14.46 2.44 3.42
C GLU A 110 -13.24 3.01 2.68
N VAL A 111 -12.95 2.46 1.51
CA VAL A 111 -11.76 2.82 0.73
C VAL A 111 -12.05 3.77 -0.44
N SER A 112 -13.32 4.09 -0.66
CA SER A 112 -13.77 5.07 -1.64
C SER A 112 -15.02 5.76 -1.12
N PRO A 113 -15.14 7.10 -1.29
CA PRO A 113 -16.35 7.81 -0.89
C PRO A 113 -17.55 7.45 -1.78
N LEU A 114 -18.75 7.55 -1.21
CA LEU A 114 -20.02 7.18 -1.84
C LEU A 114 -20.22 7.79 -3.24
N GLU A 115 -19.74 9.00 -3.47
CA GLU A 115 -19.89 9.68 -4.78
C GLU A 115 -19.17 8.95 -5.95
N TYR A 116 -18.19 8.09 -5.64
CA TYR A 116 -17.45 7.26 -6.62
C TYR A 116 -17.81 5.77 -6.50
N GLY A 117 -18.86 5.43 -5.76
CA GLY A 117 -19.22 4.06 -5.38
C GLY A 117 -18.45 3.59 -4.15
N LEU A 118 -19.16 2.90 -3.26
CA LEU A 118 -18.51 2.34 -2.06
C LEU A 118 -17.63 1.15 -2.44
N TRP A 119 -16.42 1.15 -1.91
CA TRP A 119 -15.49 0.02 -2.00
C TRP A 119 -15.08 -0.43 -0.60
N ALA A 120 -14.89 -1.72 -0.47
CA ALA A 120 -14.42 -2.35 0.76
C ALA A 120 -13.10 -3.09 0.53
N ALA A 121 -12.32 -3.19 1.60
CA ALA A 121 -11.22 -4.11 1.71
C ALA A 121 -11.74 -5.42 2.29
N GLY A 122 -11.56 -6.52 1.56
CA GLY A 122 -11.91 -7.89 1.98
C GLY A 122 -10.71 -8.63 2.55
N SER A 123 -10.78 -9.97 2.56
CA SER A 123 -9.64 -10.82 2.92
C SER A 123 -8.45 -10.63 1.97
N ASP A 124 -7.27 -11.04 2.41
CA ASP A 124 -6.02 -10.91 1.65
C ASP A 124 -5.65 -9.46 1.31
N THR A 125 -6.06 -8.51 2.18
CA THR A 125 -5.63 -7.12 2.15
C THR A 125 -4.94 -6.75 3.46
N PHE A 126 -4.02 -5.79 3.41
CA PHE A 126 -3.36 -5.33 4.63
C PHE A 126 -4.34 -4.74 5.65
N MET A 127 -5.50 -4.23 5.21
CA MET A 127 -6.54 -3.72 6.10
C MET A 127 -7.23 -4.83 6.88
N ASP A 128 -7.45 -5.99 6.25
CA ASP A 128 -7.96 -7.18 6.94
C ASP A 128 -6.94 -7.71 7.94
N GLU A 129 -5.64 -7.72 7.61
CA GLU A 129 -4.57 -8.07 8.55
C GLU A 129 -4.55 -7.13 9.77
N VAL A 130 -4.71 -5.81 9.55
CA VAL A 130 -4.80 -4.84 10.64
C VAL A 130 -6.03 -5.09 11.51
N ALA A 131 -7.20 -5.39 10.92
CA ALA A 131 -8.39 -5.75 11.68
C ALA A 131 -8.12 -6.97 12.57
N GLN A 132 -7.56 -8.04 12.00
CA GLN A 132 -7.23 -9.26 12.74
C GLN A 132 -6.21 -8.99 13.86
N MET A 133 -5.19 -8.17 13.59
CA MET A 133 -4.17 -7.77 14.58
C MET A 133 -4.80 -7.05 15.77
N LEU A 134 -5.83 -6.22 15.53
CA LEU A 134 -6.59 -5.51 16.57
C LEU A 134 -7.64 -6.40 17.25
N GLY A 135 -7.79 -7.65 16.84
CA GLY A 135 -8.83 -8.54 17.33
C GLY A 135 -10.24 -8.13 16.89
N LEU A 136 -10.36 -7.48 15.74
CA LEU A 136 -11.63 -7.09 15.12
C LEU A 136 -11.97 -8.05 13.98
N THR A 137 -13.26 -8.17 13.67
CA THR A 137 -13.76 -8.94 12.51
C THR A 137 -14.11 -7.98 11.37
N ASN A 138 -13.42 -8.11 10.24
CA ASN A 138 -13.78 -7.38 9.04
C ASN A 138 -15.11 -7.90 8.47
N VAL A 139 -16.13 -7.04 8.34
CA VAL A 139 -17.45 -7.44 7.86
C VAL A 139 -17.48 -7.88 6.40
N PHE A 140 -16.42 -7.60 5.63
CA PHE A 140 -16.27 -8.03 4.24
C PHE A 140 -15.15 -9.06 4.03
N ALA A 141 -14.71 -9.75 5.10
CA ALA A 141 -13.71 -10.82 4.99
C ALA A 141 -14.15 -12.02 4.13
N ASP A 142 -15.44 -12.11 3.76
CA ASP A 142 -15.97 -13.10 2.80
C ASP A 142 -15.74 -12.73 1.33
N MET A 143 -15.13 -11.58 1.07
CA MET A 143 -14.71 -11.10 -0.24
C MET A 143 -13.19 -11.08 -0.30
N GLU A 144 -12.59 -11.64 -1.35
CA GLU A 144 -11.14 -11.60 -1.57
C GLU A 144 -10.71 -10.26 -2.19
N GLY A 145 -9.70 -9.63 -1.62
CA GLY A 145 -9.12 -8.38 -2.14
C GLY A 145 -10.06 -7.19 -2.00
N TRP A 146 -10.06 -6.33 -3.00
CA TRP A 146 -10.80 -5.07 -3.03
C TRP A 146 -12.04 -5.22 -3.92
N GLY A 147 -13.20 -4.76 -3.44
CA GLY A 147 -14.43 -4.89 -4.21
C GLY A 147 -15.45 -3.78 -3.95
N GLU A 148 -16.28 -3.55 -4.98
CA GLU A 148 -17.41 -2.64 -4.88
C GLU A 148 -18.51 -3.24 -4.01
N VAL A 149 -19.08 -2.43 -3.12
CA VAL A 149 -20.17 -2.81 -2.21
C VAL A 149 -21.28 -1.78 -2.25
N SER A 150 -22.50 -2.17 -1.83
CA SER A 150 -23.61 -1.23 -1.74
C SER A 150 -23.85 -0.73 -0.31
N GLU A 151 -24.52 0.40 -0.18
CA GLU A 151 -24.97 0.92 1.12
C GLU A 151 -25.81 -0.11 1.88
N GLU A 152 -26.69 -0.84 1.15
CA GLU A 152 -27.54 -1.87 1.75
C GLU A 152 -26.72 -3.02 2.33
N GLN A 153 -25.62 -3.42 1.65
CA GLN A 153 -24.73 -4.45 2.15
C GLN A 153 -24.02 -3.99 3.44
N VAL A 154 -23.57 -2.74 3.49
CA VAL A 154 -22.93 -2.17 4.71
C VAL A 154 -23.96 -2.11 5.85
N ILE A 155 -25.17 -1.59 5.59
CA ILE A 155 -26.26 -1.51 6.57
C ILE A 155 -26.64 -2.90 7.10
N GLN A 156 -26.74 -3.89 6.20
CA GLN A 156 -27.12 -5.26 6.56
C GLN A 156 -26.04 -5.95 7.44
N ARG A 157 -24.76 -5.66 7.19
CA ARG A 157 -23.63 -6.19 7.96
C ARG A 157 -23.45 -5.47 9.29
N ALA A 158 -23.99 -4.25 9.40
CA ALA A 158 -24.05 -3.43 10.61
C ALA A 158 -22.72 -3.39 11.41
N PRO A 159 -21.62 -2.91 10.80
CA PRO A 159 -20.32 -2.86 11.47
C PRO A 159 -20.37 -1.97 12.72
N ASP A 160 -19.64 -2.37 13.76
CA ASP A 160 -19.49 -1.54 14.99
C ASP A 160 -18.61 -0.31 14.72
N TYR A 161 -17.62 -0.46 13.82
CA TYR A 161 -16.69 0.60 13.43
C TYR A 161 -16.67 0.78 11.90
N ILE A 162 -16.61 2.04 11.47
CA ILE A 162 -16.34 2.41 10.07
C ILE A 162 -15.07 3.25 10.04
N VAL A 163 -14.06 2.77 9.32
CA VAL A 163 -12.83 3.51 9.07
C VAL A 163 -12.82 3.94 7.61
N THR A 164 -12.81 5.25 7.37
CA THR A 164 -12.69 5.80 6.02
C THR A 164 -11.25 6.27 5.76
N ILE A 165 -10.75 5.93 4.58
CA ILE A 165 -9.47 6.46 4.06
C ILE A 165 -9.70 7.54 3.00
N ALA A 166 -10.94 8.04 2.87
CA ALA A 166 -11.26 9.11 1.94
C ALA A 166 -10.42 10.36 2.23
N MET A 167 -9.54 10.71 1.30
CA MET A 167 -8.65 11.89 1.39
C MET A 167 -9.33 13.20 1.00
N TYR A 168 -10.65 13.23 0.93
CA TYR A 168 -11.43 14.40 0.49
C TYR A 168 -12.10 15.05 1.70
N TYR A 169 -11.72 16.28 1.95
CA TYR A 169 -12.39 17.20 2.86
C TYR A 169 -13.03 18.33 2.05
#